data_a4d9e3d47e0aff9a97ba1053799a4603
#
_entry.id   a4d9e3d47e0aff9a97ba1053799a4603
#
_cell.length_a   1.000
_cell.length_b   1.000
_cell.length_c   1.000
_cell.angle_alpha   90.00
_cell.angle_beta   90.00
_cell.angle_gamma   90.00
#
_symmetry.space_group_name_H-M   'P 1'
#
loop_
_entity.id
_entity.type
_entity.pdbx_description
1 polymer ?
#
loop_
_entity_poly.entity_id
_entity_poly.type
_entity_poly.pdbx_seq_one_letter_code
_entity_poly.pdbx_strand_id
1 'polypeptide(L)'
;MKNVLKIWLVDNTVTVDNKDDKIGQLESSGNLSLQDILDEMHKEDTGLRPETIEHVVKLYNRVVGDLILSGYSVNTGLYHAVAQLRGVIDGGKWNPEKNSVYVSFTQDKELREAIAQTSVSILGERQSVMYVAGFSPATAIAGRPFTVNGRMLKIAGTDSSVDRKSVV
;
A
#
# COMPACT_ATOMS: atom_id res chain seq x y z
N MET A 1 -2.50 -2.16 24.63
CA MET A 1 -1.23 -2.60 23.98
C MET A 1 -0.63 -1.39 23.30
N LYS A 2 0.69 -1.14 23.40
CA LYS A 2 1.31 0.00 22.74
C LYS A 2 1.80 -0.47 21.36
N ASN A 3 1.21 0.06 20.29
CA ASN A 3 1.57 -0.33 18.94
C ASN A 3 2.95 0.23 18.55
N VAL A 4 3.77 -0.58 17.91
CA VAL A 4 5.11 -0.20 17.43
C VAL A 4 5.26 -0.61 15.97
N LEU A 5 5.48 0.36 15.09
CA LEU A 5 5.83 0.11 13.71
C LEU A 5 7.36 0.02 13.59
N LYS A 6 7.84 -1.03 12.96
CA LYS A 6 9.26 -1.23 12.70
C LYS A 6 9.59 -0.74 11.29
N ILE A 7 10.65 0.07 11.17
CA ILE A 7 11.06 0.61 9.89
C ILE A 7 12.56 0.41 9.65
N TRP A 8 12.91 0.30 8.38
CA TRP A 8 14.28 0.43 7.89
C TRP A 8 14.48 1.81 7.28
N LEU A 9 15.66 2.39 7.48
CA LEU A 9 16.05 3.60 6.76
C LEU A 9 16.67 3.19 5.42
N VAL A 10 16.21 3.81 4.34
CA VAL A 10 16.75 3.66 2.99
C VAL A 10 17.11 5.03 2.43
N ASP A 11 18.07 5.07 1.52
CA ASP A 11 18.50 6.32 0.91
C ASP A 11 17.36 7.00 0.16
N ASN A 12 17.23 8.32 0.34
CA ASN A 12 16.29 9.12 -0.44
C ASN A 12 16.89 9.44 -1.80
N THR A 13 16.43 8.74 -2.85
CA THR A 13 16.91 8.95 -4.22
C THR A 13 16.27 10.15 -4.92
N VAL A 14 15.32 10.81 -4.29
CA VAL A 14 14.60 11.97 -4.85
C VAL A 14 15.34 13.27 -4.57
N THR A 15 15.97 13.38 -3.40
CA THR A 15 16.71 14.57 -2.99
C THR A 15 18.15 14.46 -3.47
N VAL A 16 18.53 15.28 -4.48
CA VAL A 16 19.87 15.24 -5.09
C VAL A 16 20.91 15.95 -4.22
N ASP A 17 20.47 16.96 -3.46
CA ASP A 17 21.37 17.90 -2.75
C ASP A 17 21.72 17.46 -1.33
N ASN A 18 21.01 16.50 -0.75
CA ASN A 18 21.27 15.98 0.60
C ASN A 18 21.42 14.46 0.57
N LYS A 19 22.64 13.98 0.74
CA LYS A 19 22.96 12.54 0.77
C LYS A 19 22.63 11.86 2.11
N ASP A 20 22.41 12.64 3.14
CA ASP A 20 22.10 12.13 4.48
C ASP A 20 20.60 11.98 4.72
N ASP A 21 19.79 12.31 3.70
CA ASP A 21 18.35 12.24 3.75
C ASP A 21 17.87 10.79 3.57
N LYS A 22 17.10 10.29 4.54
CA LYS A 22 16.65 8.89 4.57
C LYS A 22 15.12 8.82 4.54
N ILE A 23 14.60 7.79 3.90
CA ILE A 23 13.17 7.46 3.90
C ILE A 23 12.93 6.23 4.78
N GLY A 24 11.87 6.28 5.60
CA GLY A 24 11.44 5.13 6.37
C GLY A 24 10.69 4.12 5.50
N GLN A 25 11.19 2.90 5.41
CA GLN A 25 10.51 1.78 4.79
C GLN A 25 9.96 0.85 5.85
N LEU A 26 8.63 0.63 5.84
CA LEU A 26 7.98 -0.25 6.79
C LEU A 26 8.51 -1.69 6.64
N GLU A 27 8.88 -2.29 7.77
CA GLU A 27 9.09 -3.74 7.86
C GLU A 27 7.74 -4.42 8.00
N SER A 28 7.35 -5.17 6.99
CA SER A 28 6.08 -5.91 7.03
C SER A 28 6.18 -7.09 7.98
N SER A 29 5.22 -7.18 8.89
CA SER A 29 5.08 -8.35 9.77
C SER A 29 4.36 -9.53 9.11
N GLY A 30 3.93 -9.38 7.87
CA GLY A 30 3.22 -10.39 7.08
C GLY A 30 1.84 -9.92 6.63
N ASN A 31 1.10 -10.86 6.04
CA ASN A 31 -0.28 -10.66 5.60
C ASN A 31 -1.20 -11.53 6.46
N LEU A 32 -2.20 -10.93 7.04
CA LEU A 32 -3.22 -11.63 7.83
C LEU A 32 -4.52 -11.72 7.06
N SER A 33 -5.16 -12.87 7.14
CA SER A 33 -6.48 -13.16 6.60
C SER A 33 -7.58 -12.88 7.63
N LEU A 34 -8.85 -13.01 7.22
CA LEU A 34 -9.96 -12.96 8.16
C LEU A 34 -9.86 -14.06 9.22
N GLN A 35 -9.37 -15.25 8.84
CA GLN A 35 -9.22 -16.35 9.80
C GLN A 35 -8.19 -16.01 10.88
N ASP A 36 -7.06 -15.42 10.50
CA ASP A 36 -6.04 -14.99 11.47
C ASP A 36 -6.59 -13.93 12.44
N ILE A 37 -7.47 -13.02 11.95
CA ILE A 37 -8.14 -12.03 12.79
C ILE A 37 -9.10 -12.73 13.77
N LEU A 38 -9.87 -13.71 13.31
CA LEU A 38 -10.76 -14.49 14.17
C LEU A 38 -9.97 -15.26 15.24
N ASP A 39 -8.83 -15.82 14.89
CA ASP A 39 -7.95 -16.54 15.83
C ASP A 39 -7.40 -15.60 16.91
N GLU A 40 -7.08 -14.34 16.56
CA GLU A 40 -6.72 -13.32 17.55
C GLU A 40 -7.91 -12.95 18.45
N MET A 41 -9.12 -12.80 17.87
CA MET A 41 -10.33 -12.53 18.67
C MET A 41 -10.67 -13.65 19.64
N HIS A 42 -10.37 -14.91 19.29
CA HIS A 42 -10.60 -16.06 20.17
C HIS A 42 -9.66 -16.08 21.39
N LYS A 43 -8.54 -15.36 21.35
CA LYS A 43 -7.63 -15.21 22.49
C LYS A 43 -8.15 -14.23 23.55
N GLU A 44 -9.10 -13.36 23.17
CA GLU A 44 -9.73 -12.44 24.08
C GLU A 44 -10.81 -13.20 24.90
N ASP A 45 -10.83 -12.99 26.22
CA ASP A 45 -11.82 -13.60 27.12
C ASP A 45 -13.17 -12.87 27.00
N THR A 46 -13.88 -13.14 25.92
CA THR A 46 -15.20 -12.55 25.65
C THR A 46 -16.36 -13.34 26.25
N GLY A 47 -16.13 -14.56 26.73
CA GLY A 47 -17.18 -15.49 27.14
C GLY A 47 -18.05 -16.01 25.98
N LEU A 48 -17.78 -15.62 24.73
CA LEU A 48 -18.51 -16.06 23.56
C LEU A 48 -17.87 -17.32 22.94
N ARG A 49 -18.73 -18.17 22.36
CA ARG A 49 -18.24 -19.32 21.60
C ARG A 49 -17.58 -18.87 20.31
N PRO A 50 -16.50 -19.53 19.85
CA PRO A 50 -15.80 -19.21 18.59
C PRO A 50 -16.74 -19.10 17.38
N GLU A 51 -17.69 -20.02 17.26
CA GLU A 51 -18.66 -20.04 16.14
C GLU A 51 -19.58 -18.80 16.16
N THR A 52 -19.89 -18.29 17.36
CA THR A 52 -20.69 -17.08 17.52
C THR A 52 -19.91 -15.86 17.06
N ILE A 53 -18.63 -15.74 17.42
CA ILE A 53 -17.76 -14.65 17.00
C ILE A 53 -17.63 -14.64 15.48
N GLU A 54 -17.33 -15.79 14.87
CA GLU A 54 -17.22 -15.94 13.43
C GLU A 54 -18.52 -15.52 12.70
N HIS A 55 -19.65 -15.99 13.20
CA HIS A 55 -20.95 -15.67 12.62
C HIS A 55 -21.25 -14.17 12.69
N VAL A 56 -21.00 -13.52 13.81
CA VAL A 56 -21.21 -12.08 14.01
C VAL A 56 -20.31 -11.26 13.09
N VAL A 57 -19.04 -11.61 12.97
CA VAL A 57 -18.09 -10.90 12.10
C VAL A 57 -18.49 -11.04 10.62
N LYS A 58 -18.87 -12.24 10.19
CA LYS A 58 -19.35 -12.46 8.81
C LYS A 58 -20.64 -11.68 8.52
N LEU A 59 -21.58 -11.67 9.49
CA LEU A 59 -22.82 -10.90 9.39
C LEU A 59 -22.52 -9.40 9.29
N TYR A 60 -21.66 -8.88 10.15
CA TYR A 60 -21.22 -7.49 10.14
C TYR A 60 -20.64 -7.10 8.78
N ASN A 61 -19.69 -7.87 8.27
CA ASN A 61 -19.04 -7.58 6.97
C ASN A 61 -20.07 -7.57 5.83
N ARG A 62 -21.02 -8.50 5.82
CA ARG A 62 -22.08 -8.54 4.83
C ARG A 62 -22.98 -7.31 4.88
N VAL A 63 -23.46 -6.96 6.07
CA VAL A 63 -24.35 -5.81 6.27
C VAL A 63 -23.66 -4.50 5.90
N VAL A 64 -22.42 -4.32 6.30
CA VAL A 64 -21.62 -3.13 5.95
C VAL A 64 -21.44 -3.04 4.43
N GLY A 65 -21.08 -4.14 3.78
CA GLY A 65 -20.96 -4.19 2.32
C GLY A 65 -22.26 -3.85 1.59
N ASP A 66 -23.37 -4.43 2.02
CA ASP A 66 -24.69 -4.17 1.45
C ASP A 66 -25.10 -2.69 1.60
N LEU A 67 -24.85 -2.09 2.75
CA LEU A 67 -25.14 -0.66 3.00
C LEU A 67 -24.30 0.24 2.11
N ILE A 68 -23.00 -0.01 1.99
CA ILE A 68 -22.11 0.78 1.12
C ILE A 68 -22.56 0.71 -0.32
N LEU A 69 -22.87 -0.48 -0.83
CA LEU A 69 -23.30 -0.69 -2.20
C LEU A 69 -24.74 -0.20 -2.45
N SER A 70 -25.52 0.02 -1.40
CA SER A 70 -26.83 0.68 -1.46
C SER A 70 -26.73 2.21 -1.48
N GLY A 71 -25.49 2.77 -1.47
CA GLY A 71 -25.26 4.21 -1.57
C GLY A 71 -25.18 4.93 -0.22
N TYR A 72 -25.14 4.21 0.89
CA TYR A 72 -24.93 4.81 2.18
C TYR A 72 -23.44 5.10 2.42
N SER A 73 -23.20 6.21 3.09
CA SER A 73 -21.91 6.52 3.69
C SER A 73 -21.83 5.81 5.04
N VAL A 74 -20.91 4.88 5.19
CA VAL A 74 -20.80 4.04 6.39
C VAL A 74 -19.59 4.45 7.20
N ASN A 75 -19.83 4.80 8.46
CA ASN A 75 -18.80 5.10 9.45
C ASN A 75 -18.77 3.98 10.49
N THR A 76 -17.63 3.32 10.64
CA THR A 76 -17.45 2.20 11.59
C THR A 76 -16.69 2.60 12.86
N GLY A 77 -16.25 3.87 12.96
CA GLY A 77 -15.30 4.32 13.97
C GLY A 77 -13.84 4.08 13.56
N LEU A 78 -13.54 2.95 12.93
CA LEU A 78 -12.21 2.62 12.42
C LEU A 78 -11.96 3.27 11.05
N TYR A 79 -12.92 3.18 10.17
CA TYR A 79 -12.87 3.77 8.82
C TYR A 79 -14.24 4.30 8.40
N HIS A 80 -14.20 5.24 7.47
CA HIS A 80 -15.34 5.76 6.74
C HIS A 80 -15.29 5.25 5.31
N ALA A 81 -16.37 4.63 4.83
CA ALA A 81 -16.46 4.03 3.51
C ALA A 81 -17.60 4.64 2.69
N VAL A 82 -17.32 4.96 1.42
CA VAL A 82 -18.29 5.54 0.48
C VAL A 82 -18.12 4.90 -0.90
N ALA A 83 -19.22 4.48 -1.51
CA ALA A 83 -19.22 4.07 -2.90
C ALA A 83 -19.07 5.30 -3.82
N GLN A 84 -18.26 5.18 -4.85
CA GLN A 84 -17.98 6.22 -5.82
C GLN A 84 -18.04 5.66 -7.24
N LEU A 85 -18.27 6.56 -8.19
CA LEU A 85 -18.35 6.21 -9.61
C LEU A 85 -17.13 6.75 -10.35
N ARG A 86 -16.64 5.99 -11.31
CA ARG A 86 -15.56 6.39 -12.23
C ARG A 86 -16.04 6.25 -13.65
N GLY A 87 -15.58 7.15 -14.52
CA GLY A 87 -15.89 7.20 -15.94
C GLY A 87 -16.94 8.26 -16.27
N VAL A 88 -17.03 8.59 -17.57
CA VAL A 88 -18.00 9.55 -18.11
C VAL A 88 -19.24 8.81 -18.53
N ILE A 89 -20.42 9.30 -18.16
CA ILE A 89 -21.71 8.74 -18.55
C ILE A 89 -22.16 9.41 -19.84
N ASP A 90 -21.97 8.73 -20.96
CA ASP A 90 -22.34 9.22 -22.29
C ASP A 90 -23.86 9.07 -22.50
N GLY A 91 -24.50 10.19 -22.87
CA GLY A 91 -25.93 10.18 -23.20
C GLY A 91 -26.85 9.76 -22.03
N GLY A 92 -26.40 9.88 -20.78
CA GLY A 92 -27.17 9.52 -19.60
C GLY A 92 -27.36 8.02 -19.39
N LYS A 93 -26.58 7.16 -20.09
CA LYS A 93 -26.67 5.70 -19.99
C LYS A 93 -25.40 5.13 -19.35
N TRP A 94 -25.61 4.24 -18.36
CA TRP A 94 -24.53 3.47 -17.76
C TRP A 94 -23.94 2.48 -18.77
N ASN A 95 -22.61 2.47 -18.91
CA ASN A 95 -21.87 1.50 -19.73
C ASN A 95 -20.80 0.82 -18.86
N PRO A 96 -20.94 -0.49 -18.53
CA PRO A 96 -20.00 -1.21 -17.69
C PRO A 96 -18.55 -1.28 -18.23
N GLU A 97 -18.36 -1.09 -19.54
CA GLU A 97 -17.01 -1.06 -20.15
C GLU A 97 -16.28 0.26 -19.90
N LYS A 98 -17.04 1.37 -19.74
CA LYS A 98 -16.50 2.72 -19.52
C LYS A 98 -16.68 3.21 -18.10
N ASN A 99 -17.66 2.68 -17.37
CA ASN A 99 -18.03 3.11 -16.04
C ASN A 99 -17.78 2.00 -15.02
N SER A 100 -17.28 2.37 -13.86
CA SER A 100 -17.07 1.42 -12.77
C SER A 100 -17.47 2.02 -11.42
N VAL A 101 -17.88 1.14 -10.50
CA VAL A 101 -18.09 1.48 -9.10
C VAL A 101 -16.83 1.08 -8.33
N TYR A 102 -16.39 1.93 -7.42
CA TYR A 102 -15.35 1.60 -6.46
C TYR A 102 -15.72 2.13 -5.08
N VAL A 103 -15.09 1.59 -4.05
CA VAL A 103 -15.30 2.06 -2.68
C VAL A 103 -14.03 2.76 -2.20
N SER A 104 -14.19 3.99 -1.73
CA SER A 104 -13.10 4.70 -1.07
C SER A 104 -13.19 4.50 0.44
N PHE A 105 -12.02 4.28 1.06
CA PHE A 105 -11.87 4.14 2.50
C PHE A 105 -10.99 5.26 3.03
N THR A 106 -11.45 5.91 4.10
CA THR A 106 -10.66 6.91 4.81
C THR A 106 -10.58 6.55 6.28
N GLN A 107 -9.48 6.92 6.92
CA GLN A 107 -9.28 6.71 8.35
C GLN A 107 -10.32 7.49 9.15
N ASP A 108 -10.93 6.85 10.14
CA ASP A 108 -11.81 7.54 11.06
C ASP A 108 -11.12 7.88 12.39
N LYS A 109 -11.89 8.45 13.31
CA LYS A 109 -11.39 9.02 14.57
C LYS A 109 -10.60 8.01 15.39
N GLU A 110 -11.13 6.82 15.62
CA GLU A 110 -10.48 5.79 16.44
C GLU A 110 -9.13 5.37 15.86
N LEU A 111 -9.07 5.17 14.54
CA LEU A 111 -7.81 4.81 13.88
C LEU A 111 -6.79 5.94 13.93
N ARG A 112 -7.23 7.21 13.74
CA ARG A 112 -6.34 8.37 13.85
C ARG A 112 -5.78 8.54 15.26
N GLU A 113 -6.60 8.33 16.28
CA GLU A 113 -6.16 8.36 17.67
C GLU A 113 -5.16 7.24 17.97
N ALA A 114 -5.40 6.04 17.47
CA ALA A 114 -4.46 4.92 17.59
C ALA A 114 -3.12 5.19 16.88
N ILE A 115 -3.17 5.79 15.68
CA ILE A 115 -1.96 6.21 14.94
C ILE A 115 -1.16 7.22 15.75
N ALA A 116 -1.82 8.22 16.36
CA ALA A 116 -1.13 9.24 17.17
C ALA A 116 -0.42 8.65 18.41
N GLN A 117 -0.89 7.49 18.89
CA GLN A 117 -0.28 6.77 20.01
C GLN A 117 0.72 5.70 19.58
N THR A 118 0.85 5.43 18.27
CA THR A 118 1.75 4.43 17.72
C THR A 118 3.19 4.97 17.71
N SER A 119 4.12 4.20 18.25
CA SER A 119 5.55 4.53 18.18
C SER A 119 6.21 3.89 16.97
N VAL A 120 7.31 4.49 16.52
CA VAL A 120 8.13 3.97 15.43
C VAL A 120 9.48 3.54 15.99
N SER A 121 9.91 2.33 15.63
CA SER A 121 11.22 1.78 15.97
C SER A 121 12.05 1.63 14.71
N ILE A 122 13.20 2.27 14.67
CA ILE A 122 14.16 2.15 13.58
C ILE A 122 15.01 0.91 13.83
N LEU A 123 14.97 -0.04 12.89
CA LEU A 123 15.75 -1.29 12.97
C LEU A 123 17.18 -1.10 12.52
N GLY A 124 17.44 -0.12 11.67
CA GLY A 124 18.76 0.18 11.11
C GLY A 124 18.66 0.73 9.70
N GLU A 125 19.79 0.77 9.01
CA GLU A 125 19.85 1.19 7.62
C GLU A 125 19.88 -0.02 6.71
N ARG A 126 19.07 0.02 5.63
CA ARG A 126 19.08 -0.98 4.55
C ARG A 126 19.65 -0.33 3.31
N GLN A 127 20.81 -0.79 2.88
CA GLN A 127 21.38 -0.32 1.62
C GLN A 127 20.46 -0.70 0.46
N SER A 128 20.17 0.27 -0.38
CA SER A 128 19.46 0.04 -1.62
C SER A 128 20.41 -0.60 -2.62
N VAL A 129 20.33 -1.90 -2.78
CA VAL A 129 21.17 -2.62 -3.75
C VAL A 129 20.64 -2.39 -5.15
N MET A 130 21.49 -1.87 -6.03
CA MET A 130 21.23 -1.82 -7.45
C MET A 130 21.07 -3.26 -7.98
N TYR A 131 19.99 -3.52 -8.68
CA TYR A 131 19.71 -4.85 -9.24
C TYR A 131 19.40 -4.73 -10.73
N VAL A 132 20.16 -5.45 -11.55
CA VAL A 132 19.89 -5.58 -12.98
C VAL A 132 19.07 -6.86 -13.19
N ALA A 133 17.84 -6.70 -13.65
CA ALA A 133 16.92 -7.80 -13.91
C ALA A 133 17.16 -8.47 -15.26
N GLY A 134 17.65 -7.71 -16.24
CA GLY A 134 17.93 -8.23 -17.59
C GLY A 134 18.22 -7.13 -18.60
N PHE A 135 18.46 -7.57 -19.80
CA PHE A 135 18.82 -6.73 -20.96
C PHE A 135 17.87 -6.99 -22.13
N SER A 136 17.61 -5.94 -22.92
CA SER A 136 16.84 -6.08 -24.15
C SER A 136 17.45 -5.18 -25.26
N PRO A 137 17.90 -5.76 -26.38
CA PRO A 137 18.06 -7.21 -26.64
C PRO A 137 19.09 -7.88 -25.73
N ALA A 138 19.08 -9.21 -25.62
CA ALA A 138 19.99 -9.96 -24.76
C ALA A 138 21.49 -9.72 -25.08
N THR A 139 21.80 -9.31 -26.30
CA THR A 139 23.16 -8.99 -26.76
C THR A 139 23.20 -7.54 -27.23
N ALA A 140 24.13 -6.76 -26.70
CA ALA A 140 24.36 -5.40 -27.12
C ALA A 140 25.06 -5.35 -28.48
N ILE A 141 24.55 -4.53 -29.41
CA ILE A 141 25.12 -4.29 -30.71
C ILE A 141 25.52 -2.82 -30.78
N ALA A 142 26.76 -2.53 -31.17
CA ALA A 142 27.24 -1.16 -31.29
C ALA A 142 26.36 -0.34 -32.24
N GLY A 143 25.97 0.87 -31.81
CA GLY A 143 25.12 1.79 -32.60
C GLY A 143 23.61 1.46 -32.56
N ARG A 144 23.18 0.45 -31.84
CA ARG A 144 21.74 0.18 -31.62
C ARG A 144 21.30 0.46 -30.19
N PRO A 145 20.01 0.84 -29.98
CA PRO A 145 19.46 1.01 -28.64
C PRO A 145 19.58 -0.27 -27.82
N PHE A 146 19.96 -0.11 -26.56
CA PHE A 146 20.12 -1.20 -25.61
C PHE A 146 19.47 -0.81 -24.30
N THR A 147 18.52 -1.61 -23.82
CA THR A 147 17.76 -1.33 -22.59
C THR A 147 18.24 -2.22 -21.47
N VAL A 148 18.56 -1.62 -20.34
CA VAL A 148 18.85 -2.32 -19.09
C VAL A 148 17.63 -2.24 -18.18
N ASN A 149 17.02 -3.37 -17.87
CA ASN A 149 15.90 -3.48 -16.97
C ASN A 149 16.38 -3.84 -15.57
N GLY A 150 15.92 -3.12 -14.58
CA GLY A 150 16.34 -3.39 -13.21
C GLY A 150 15.75 -2.40 -12.21
N ARG A 151 16.28 -2.46 -11.03
CA ARG A 151 15.87 -1.60 -9.90
C ARG A 151 17.02 -0.69 -9.51
N MET A 152 16.73 0.58 -9.29
CA MET A 152 17.70 1.62 -8.90
C MET A 152 18.87 1.79 -9.86
N LEU A 153 18.58 1.72 -11.16
CA LEU A 153 19.59 1.89 -12.23
C LEU A 153 19.98 3.36 -12.47
N LYS A 154 19.30 4.31 -11.82
CA LYS A 154 19.63 5.73 -11.96
C LYS A 154 20.83 6.06 -11.08
N ILE A 155 21.93 6.39 -11.72
CA ILE A 155 23.09 6.96 -11.05
C ILE A 155 22.85 8.47 -10.93
N ALA A 156 22.67 8.95 -9.70
CA ALA A 156 22.65 10.38 -9.44
C ALA A 156 24.08 10.90 -9.42
N GLY A 157 24.41 11.81 -10.32
CA GLY A 157 25.72 12.44 -10.39
C GLY A 157 25.64 13.73 -11.20
N THR A 158 26.47 14.69 -10.84
CA THR A 158 26.64 15.96 -11.56
C THR A 158 27.79 15.90 -12.58
N ASP A 159 28.47 14.76 -12.70
CA ASP A 159 29.57 14.57 -13.61
C ASP A 159 29.03 14.48 -15.06
N SER A 160 29.60 15.31 -15.92
CA SER A 160 29.24 15.39 -17.34
C SER A 160 29.59 14.12 -18.13
N SER A 161 30.42 13.24 -17.56
CA SER A 161 30.80 11.96 -18.17
C SER A 161 29.74 10.87 -18.01
N VAL A 162 28.72 11.08 -17.16
CA VAL A 162 27.63 10.15 -16.99
C VAL A 162 26.54 10.41 -18.03
N ASP A 163 26.43 9.56 -19.03
CA ASP A 163 25.35 9.64 -20.03
C ASP A 163 24.00 9.37 -19.40
N ARG A 164 23.18 10.42 -19.29
CA ARG A 164 21.86 10.41 -18.61
C ARG A 164 20.72 10.01 -19.52
N LYS A 165 20.90 9.20 -20.51
CA LYS A 165 19.79 8.70 -21.31
C LYS A 165 19.00 7.65 -20.54
N SER A 166 18.10 8.12 -19.67
CA SER A 166 16.99 7.29 -19.17
C SER A 166 15.96 7.18 -20.29
N VAL A 167 15.80 6.02 -20.87
CA VAL A 167 14.65 5.70 -21.71
C VAL A 167 13.55 5.25 -20.75
N VAL A 168 12.40 5.93 -20.80
CA VAL A 168 11.15 5.61 -20.10
C VAL A 168 10.53 4.36 -20.72
#